data_0eb18a227e7337dd2305b0f8fdbd5bb5
#
_entry.id   0eb18a227e7337dd2305b0f8fdbd5bb5
#
_cell.length_a   1.000
_cell.length_b   1.000
_cell.length_c   1.000
_cell.angle_alpha   90.00
_cell.angle_beta   90.00
_cell.angle_gamma   90.00
#
_symmetry.space_group_name_H-M   'P 1'
#
loop_
_entity.id
_entity.type
_entity.pdbx_description
1 polymer ?
#
loop_
_entity_poly.entity_id
_entity_poly.type
_entity_poly.pdbx_seq_one_letter_code
_entity_poly.pdbx_strand_id
1 'polypeptide(L)'
;MSIPGCNCARCLQGHPHRDPYETPAPIVDEAAFSAAMDRADAFQRAQEPAPERYASFNALLREIKTLHDSKGADYEDGGEEYSNLTAAEDWGIPAWKYAMLRANEKLNRLKAYAKGSTLQHEGARDSMIDIAVLSLIAIVLKERA
;
A
#
# COMPACT_ATOMS: atom_id res chain seq x y z
N MET A 1 61.14 7.89 6.58
CA MET A 1 62.20 7.09 5.93
C MET A 1 62.93 7.99 4.93
N SER A 2 64.20 8.06 4.98
CA SER A 2 64.98 8.87 4.02
C SER A 2 65.14 8.10 2.72
N ILE A 3 64.85 8.73 1.59
CA ILE A 3 65.04 8.13 0.27
C ILE A 3 66.52 8.10 -0.04
N PRO A 4 67.15 6.93 -0.30
CA PRO A 4 68.53 6.84 -0.63
C PRO A 4 68.85 7.63 -1.94
N GLY A 5 69.76 8.60 -1.88
CA GLY A 5 70.21 9.36 -3.05
C GLY A 5 69.51 10.71 -3.26
N CYS A 6 68.60 11.15 -2.36
CA CYS A 6 68.06 12.50 -2.49
C CYS A 6 68.97 13.57 -1.94
N ASN A 7 69.37 14.54 -2.81
CA ASN A 7 70.25 15.66 -2.49
C ASN A 7 69.47 16.99 -2.33
N CYS A 8 68.20 16.96 -1.97
CA CYS A 8 67.47 18.20 -1.77
C CYS A 8 67.87 18.89 -0.44
N ALA A 9 67.81 20.22 -0.40
CA ALA A 9 68.18 21.02 0.75
C ALA A 9 67.53 20.60 2.09
N ARG A 10 66.40 20.04 2.04
CA ARG A 10 65.63 19.59 3.21
C ARG A 10 66.11 18.24 3.80
N CYS A 11 66.51 17.30 2.92
CA CYS A 11 67.18 16.07 3.35
C CYS A 11 68.55 16.29 3.93
N LEU A 12 69.28 17.25 3.44
CA LEU A 12 70.58 17.64 3.97
C LEU A 12 70.53 18.29 5.36
N GLN A 13 69.34 18.82 5.73
CA GLN A 13 69.09 19.40 7.07
C GLN A 13 68.40 18.37 8.03
N GLY A 14 68.33 17.09 7.66
CA GLY A 14 67.75 16.01 8.51
C GLY A 14 66.26 16.00 8.63
N HIS A 15 65.53 16.76 7.81
CA HIS A 15 64.08 16.70 7.79
C HIS A 15 63.58 15.54 6.91
N PRO A 16 62.49 14.86 7.29
CA PRO A 16 61.90 13.81 6.45
C PRO A 16 61.45 14.36 5.10
N HIS A 17 61.72 13.60 4.03
CA HIS A 17 61.28 13.93 2.69
C HIS A 17 59.76 13.85 2.63
N ARG A 18 59.14 14.95 2.19
CA ARG A 18 57.69 14.95 1.94
C ARG A 18 57.47 14.56 0.47
N ASP A 19 56.69 13.54 0.25
CA ASP A 19 56.32 13.12 -1.10
C ASP A 19 55.57 14.27 -1.78
N PRO A 20 56.04 14.79 -2.93
CA PRO A 20 55.35 15.86 -3.65
C PRO A 20 53.97 15.43 -4.19
N TYR A 21 53.69 14.13 -4.19
CA TYR A 21 52.40 13.55 -4.61
C TYR A 21 51.51 13.15 -3.42
N GLU A 22 51.98 13.39 -2.17
CA GLU A 22 51.15 13.14 -1.00
C GLU A 22 50.04 14.19 -0.95
N THR A 23 48.90 13.84 -1.50
CA THR A 23 47.68 14.64 -1.37
C THR A 23 47.31 14.69 0.12
N PRO A 24 47.19 15.87 0.71
CA PRO A 24 46.72 15.97 2.10
C PRO A 24 45.39 15.21 2.20
N ALA A 25 45.24 14.37 3.22
CA ALA A 25 43.99 13.73 3.48
C ALA A 25 42.87 14.80 3.50
N PRO A 26 41.72 14.57 2.86
CA PRO A 26 40.64 15.53 2.88
C PRO A 26 40.31 15.87 4.33
N ILE A 27 40.36 17.15 4.65
CA ILE A 27 39.91 17.63 5.98
C ILE A 27 38.42 17.42 6.00
N VAL A 28 37.97 16.31 6.59
CA VAL A 28 36.57 16.07 6.81
C VAL A 28 36.18 16.92 8.03
N ASP A 29 35.41 17.95 7.82
CA ASP A 29 34.77 18.68 8.89
C ASP A 29 33.72 17.74 9.52
N GLU A 30 34.08 17.16 10.66
CA GLU A 30 33.20 16.22 11.38
C GLU A 30 31.83 16.84 11.74
N ALA A 31 31.81 18.14 12.04
CA ALA A 31 30.58 18.86 12.33
C ALA A 31 29.69 18.97 11.09
N ALA A 32 30.29 19.29 9.93
CA ALA A 32 29.59 19.37 8.65
C ALA A 32 29.08 17.98 8.20
N PHE A 33 29.88 16.93 8.43
CA PHE A 33 29.50 15.55 8.12
C PHE A 33 28.33 15.09 9.02
N SER A 34 28.43 15.31 10.34
CA SER A 34 27.34 14.98 11.28
C SER A 34 26.05 15.70 10.92
N ALA A 35 26.11 17.00 10.63
CA ALA A 35 24.93 17.77 10.21
C ALA A 35 24.36 17.30 8.86
N ALA A 36 25.18 16.76 7.97
CA ALA A 36 24.71 16.15 6.73
C ALA A 36 23.99 14.82 6.97
N MET A 37 24.51 13.99 7.88
CA MET A 37 23.87 12.73 8.30
C MET A 37 22.52 12.99 8.99
N ASP A 38 22.46 13.94 9.93
CA ASP A 38 21.22 14.31 10.61
C ASP A 38 20.14 14.80 9.62
N ARG A 39 20.53 15.54 8.59
CA ARG A 39 19.61 15.96 7.51
C ARG A 39 19.14 14.79 6.66
N ALA A 40 20.03 13.85 6.35
CA ALA A 40 19.67 12.64 5.60
C ALA A 40 18.67 11.78 6.39
N ASP A 41 18.90 11.58 7.69
CA ASP A 41 18.01 10.84 8.58
C ASP A 41 16.66 11.55 8.76
N ALA A 42 16.65 12.87 8.85
CA ALA A 42 15.42 13.66 8.91
C ALA A 42 14.62 13.56 7.60
N PHE A 43 15.32 13.54 6.45
CA PHE A 43 14.70 13.36 5.15
C PHE A 43 14.12 11.95 4.98
N GLN A 44 14.82 10.91 5.42
CA GLN A 44 14.31 9.54 5.41
C GLN A 44 13.08 9.37 6.31
N ARG A 45 13.13 9.91 7.55
CA ARG A 45 11.98 9.90 8.46
C ARG A 45 10.76 10.66 7.93
N ALA A 46 10.97 11.72 7.15
CA ALA A 46 9.90 12.47 6.51
C ALA A 46 9.25 11.71 5.32
N GLN A 47 9.96 10.72 4.77
CA GLN A 47 9.43 9.85 3.70
C GLN A 47 8.79 8.56 4.23
N GLU A 48 8.99 8.22 5.51
CA GLU A 48 8.28 7.10 6.10
C GLU A 48 6.76 7.41 6.08
N PRO A 49 5.96 6.50 5.51
CA PRO A 49 4.52 6.69 5.53
C PRO A 49 4.07 6.81 6.99
N ALA A 50 3.28 7.82 7.29
CA ALA A 50 2.67 7.97 8.61
C ALA A 50 2.01 6.64 9.02
N PRO A 51 2.08 6.24 10.30
CA PRO A 51 1.47 5.00 10.76
C PRO A 51 0.02 4.96 10.29
N GLU A 52 -0.33 3.87 9.59
CA GLU A 52 -1.62 3.74 8.93
C GLU A 52 -2.74 3.79 9.96
N ARG A 53 -3.42 4.93 10.02
CA ARG A 53 -4.61 5.08 10.85
C ARG A 53 -5.67 4.11 10.34
N TYR A 54 -6.25 3.29 11.21
CA TYR A 54 -7.20 2.25 10.81
C TYR A 54 -6.62 1.10 9.97
N ALA A 55 -5.40 0.66 10.28
CA ALA A 55 -4.71 -0.43 9.57
C ALA A 55 -5.59 -1.68 9.34
N SER A 56 -6.39 -2.08 10.34
CA SER A 56 -7.30 -3.23 10.23
C SER A 56 -8.43 -2.99 9.23
N PHE A 57 -9.00 -1.79 9.19
CA PHE A 57 -10.04 -1.41 8.24
C PHE A 57 -9.50 -1.37 6.82
N ASN A 58 -8.33 -0.77 6.62
CA ASN A 58 -7.68 -0.69 5.32
C ASN A 58 -7.23 -2.08 4.82
N ALA A 59 -6.81 -2.97 5.71
CA ALA A 59 -6.53 -4.36 5.36
C ALA A 59 -7.80 -5.09 4.87
N LEU A 60 -8.95 -4.86 5.52
CA LEU A 60 -10.23 -5.41 5.10
C LEU A 60 -10.68 -4.85 3.74
N LEU A 61 -10.49 -3.56 3.47
CA LEU A 61 -10.78 -2.99 2.16
C LEU A 61 -9.96 -3.62 1.04
N ARG A 62 -8.67 -3.89 1.29
CA ARG A 62 -7.80 -4.60 0.32
C ARG A 62 -8.29 -6.03 0.09
N GLU A 63 -8.69 -6.75 1.14
CA GLU A 63 -9.26 -8.08 1.03
C GLU A 63 -10.56 -8.08 0.21
N ILE A 64 -11.46 -7.15 0.50
CA ILE A 64 -12.73 -6.98 -0.22
C ILE A 64 -12.45 -6.71 -1.71
N LYS A 65 -11.50 -5.81 -2.02
CA LYS A 65 -11.12 -5.54 -3.40
C LYS A 65 -10.62 -6.81 -4.11
N THR A 66 -9.73 -7.57 -3.48
CA THR A 66 -9.19 -8.82 -4.06
C THR A 66 -10.31 -9.84 -4.32
N LEU A 67 -11.24 -9.99 -3.37
CA LEU A 67 -12.40 -10.88 -3.53
C LEU A 67 -13.33 -10.42 -4.65
N HIS A 68 -13.59 -9.12 -4.75
CA HIS A 68 -14.40 -8.54 -5.81
C HIS A 68 -13.76 -8.77 -7.19
N ASP A 69 -12.47 -8.47 -7.34
CA ASP A 69 -11.75 -8.63 -8.60
C ASP A 69 -11.74 -10.11 -9.05
N SER A 70 -11.53 -11.06 -8.10
CA SER A 70 -11.53 -12.49 -8.42
C SER A 70 -12.91 -13.04 -8.81
N LYS A 71 -13.96 -12.60 -8.13
CA LYS A 71 -15.33 -13.01 -8.44
C LYS A 71 -15.88 -12.30 -9.68
N GLY A 72 -15.46 -11.06 -9.94
CA GLY A 72 -15.85 -10.30 -11.13
C GLY A 72 -15.51 -11.06 -12.40
N ALA A 73 -14.29 -11.60 -12.48
CA ALA A 73 -13.84 -12.38 -13.62
C ALA A 73 -14.71 -13.64 -13.90
N ASP A 74 -15.34 -14.21 -12.88
CA ASP A 74 -16.22 -15.38 -13.02
C ASP A 74 -17.66 -15.01 -13.47
N TYR A 75 -18.07 -13.76 -13.33
CA TYR A 75 -19.43 -13.27 -13.58
C TYR A 75 -19.55 -12.31 -14.76
N GLU A 76 -18.44 -12.00 -15.43
CA GLU A 76 -18.42 -11.21 -16.65
C GLU A 76 -18.85 -12.09 -17.83
N ASP A 77 -20.11 -11.97 -18.25
CA ASP A 77 -20.56 -12.55 -19.50
C ASP A 77 -20.32 -11.56 -20.65
N GLY A 78 -19.48 -11.95 -21.60
CA GLY A 78 -19.14 -11.11 -22.74
C GLY A 78 -18.34 -9.83 -22.43
N GLY A 79 -17.71 -9.72 -21.25
CA GLY A 79 -16.91 -8.55 -20.84
C GLY A 79 -17.72 -7.39 -20.27
N GLU A 80 -19.01 -7.59 -19.99
CA GLU A 80 -19.86 -6.58 -19.35
C GLU A 80 -19.80 -6.72 -17.82
N GLU A 81 -19.25 -5.68 -17.18
CA GLU A 81 -19.13 -5.58 -15.73
C GLU A 81 -20.54 -5.58 -15.09
N TYR A 82 -20.78 -6.48 -14.13
CA TYR A 82 -22.04 -6.64 -13.41
C TYR A 82 -23.24 -7.14 -14.24
N SER A 83 -23.00 -7.88 -15.33
CA SER A 83 -24.06 -8.42 -16.22
C SER A 83 -25.15 -9.19 -15.45
N ASN A 84 -24.79 -9.90 -14.40
CA ASN A 84 -25.72 -10.62 -13.51
C ASN A 84 -26.67 -9.69 -12.72
N LEU A 85 -26.31 -8.43 -12.54
CA LEU A 85 -27.15 -7.43 -11.88
C LEU A 85 -27.92 -6.58 -12.88
N THR A 86 -27.30 -6.22 -14.00
CA THR A 86 -27.95 -5.45 -15.08
C THR A 86 -29.05 -6.26 -15.77
N ALA A 87 -28.96 -7.59 -15.81
CA ALA A 87 -30.03 -8.45 -16.31
C ALA A 87 -31.40 -8.23 -15.61
N ALA A 88 -31.43 -7.65 -14.41
CA ALA A 88 -32.66 -7.28 -13.72
C ALA A 88 -33.43 -6.13 -14.44
N GLU A 89 -32.76 -5.37 -15.30
CA GLU A 89 -33.37 -4.28 -16.05
C GLU A 89 -34.35 -4.78 -17.12
N ASP A 90 -34.15 -5.99 -17.62
CA ASP A 90 -35.11 -6.68 -18.50
C ASP A 90 -36.48 -6.90 -17.83
N TRP A 91 -36.50 -6.92 -16.50
CA TRP A 91 -37.67 -7.02 -15.66
C TRP A 91 -38.17 -5.69 -15.12
N GLY A 92 -37.61 -4.57 -15.60
CA GLY A 92 -37.96 -3.23 -15.16
C GLY A 92 -37.41 -2.87 -13.78
N ILE A 93 -36.43 -3.63 -13.26
CA ILE A 93 -35.79 -3.39 -11.97
C ILE A 93 -34.43 -2.74 -12.24
N PRO A 94 -34.21 -1.45 -11.89
CA PRO A 94 -32.91 -0.84 -12.03
C PRO A 94 -31.81 -1.65 -11.32
N ALA A 95 -30.69 -1.88 -11.98
CA ALA A 95 -29.60 -2.75 -11.49
C ALA A 95 -29.13 -2.40 -10.08
N TRP A 96 -29.00 -1.10 -9.76
CA TRP A 96 -28.62 -0.68 -8.41
C TRP A 96 -29.65 -1.07 -7.34
N LYS A 97 -30.94 -1.08 -7.66
CA LYS A 97 -31.99 -1.55 -6.74
C LYS A 97 -31.90 -3.06 -6.55
N TYR A 98 -31.59 -3.79 -7.63
CA TYR A 98 -31.42 -5.23 -7.52
C TYR A 98 -30.21 -5.58 -6.66
N ALA A 99 -29.08 -4.88 -6.80
CA ALA A 99 -27.93 -5.03 -5.89
C ALA A 99 -28.33 -4.81 -4.41
N MET A 100 -29.15 -3.80 -4.13
CA MET A 100 -29.66 -3.54 -2.76
C MET A 100 -30.64 -4.63 -2.27
N LEU A 101 -31.44 -5.22 -3.14
CA LEU A 101 -32.28 -6.38 -2.79
C LEU A 101 -31.40 -7.57 -2.38
N ARG A 102 -30.34 -7.85 -3.12
CA ARG A 102 -29.39 -8.91 -2.77
C ARG A 102 -28.67 -8.63 -1.43
N ALA A 103 -28.29 -7.38 -1.17
CA ALA A 103 -27.73 -6.99 0.13
C ALA A 103 -28.73 -7.21 1.28
N ASN A 104 -30.03 -6.93 1.05
CA ASN A 104 -31.08 -7.15 2.05
C ASN A 104 -31.30 -8.66 2.35
N GLU A 105 -31.15 -9.54 1.37
CA GLU A 105 -31.18 -11.00 1.60
C GLU A 105 -30.08 -11.42 2.59
N LYS A 106 -28.84 -10.93 2.40
CA LYS A 106 -27.72 -11.18 3.31
C LYS A 106 -27.97 -10.59 4.70
N LEU A 107 -28.58 -9.39 4.78
CA LEU A 107 -28.98 -8.77 6.05
C LEU A 107 -30.02 -9.60 6.79
N ASN A 108 -31.01 -10.17 6.09
CA ASN A 108 -32.01 -11.04 6.69
C ASN A 108 -31.42 -12.34 7.26
N ARG A 109 -30.39 -12.90 6.59
CA ARG A 109 -29.60 -14.03 7.13
C ARG A 109 -28.88 -13.65 8.42
N LEU A 110 -28.24 -12.48 8.47
CA LEU A 110 -27.60 -11.99 9.70
C LEU A 110 -28.61 -11.75 10.83
N LYS A 111 -29.80 -11.24 10.53
CA LYS A 111 -30.89 -11.10 11.52
C LYS A 111 -31.32 -12.44 12.08
N ALA A 112 -31.43 -13.49 11.25
CA ALA A 112 -31.76 -14.84 11.69
C ALA A 112 -30.62 -15.42 12.56
N TYR A 113 -29.37 -15.23 12.15
CA TYR A 113 -28.21 -15.64 12.94
C TYR A 113 -28.17 -14.97 14.31
N ALA A 114 -28.42 -13.66 14.39
CA ALA A 114 -28.48 -12.92 15.64
C ALA A 114 -29.62 -13.42 16.60
N LYS A 115 -30.64 -14.09 16.05
CA LYS A 115 -31.71 -14.73 16.82
C LYS A 115 -31.40 -16.18 17.19
N GLY A 116 -30.19 -16.66 16.94
CA GLY A 116 -29.75 -18.01 17.31
C GLY A 116 -29.87 -19.08 16.21
N SER A 117 -30.25 -18.69 14.97
CA SER A 117 -30.19 -19.62 13.83
C SER A 117 -28.77 -19.95 13.43
N THR A 118 -28.48 -21.20 13.05
CA THR A 118 -27.19 -21.59 12.50
C THR A 118 -27.08 -21.23 11.02
N LEU A 119 -25.93 -20.67 10.62
CA LEU A 119 -25.61 -20.46 9.22
C LEU A 119 -24.87 -21.70 8.68
N GLN A 120 -25.51 -22.43 7.73
CA GLN A 120 -25.00 -23.72 7.25
C GLN A 120 -23.97 -23.60 6.12
N HIS A 121 -24.01 -22.55 5.30
CA HIS A 121 -23.22 -22.48 4.06
C HIS A 121 -22.26 -21.27 3.99
N GLU A 122 -22.57 -20.17 4.66
CA GLU A 122 -21.74 -18.97 4.67
C GLU A 122 -21.69 -18.40 6.08
N GLY A 123 -20.51 -17.98 6.52
CA GLY A 123 -20.33 -17.35 7.82
C GLY A 123 -20.99 -15.97 7.94
N ALA A 124 -21.20 -15.52 9.17
CA ALA A 124 -21.69 -14.16 9.40
C ALA A 124 -20.76 -13.10 8.81
N ARG A 125 -19.45 -13.32 8.89
CA ARG A 125 -18.44 -12.44 8.30
C ARG A 125 -18.59 -12.33 6.79
N ASP A 126 -18.79 -13.44 6.09
CA ASP A 126 -18.95 -13.46 4.64
C ASP A 126 -20.19 -12.69 4.21
N SER A 127 -21.31 -12.87 4.94
CA SER A 127 -22.53 -12.10 4.71
C SER A 127 -22.33 -10.59 4.94
N MET A 128 -21.49 -10.18 5.90
CA MET A 128 -21.15 -8.75 6.12
C MET A 128 -20.31 -8.20 4.98
N ILE A 129 -19.33 -8.97 4.49
CA ILE A 129 -18.51 -8.60 3.33
C ILE A 129 -19.39 -8.46 2.09
N ASP A 130 -20.27 -9.42 1.83
CA ASP A 130 -21.20 -9.37 0.68
C ASP A 130 -22.09 -8.12 0.72
N ILE A 131 -22.60 -7.73 1.90
CA ILE A 131 -23.38 -6.50 2.05
C ILE A 131 -22.53 -5.27 1.69
N ALA A 132 -21.29 -5.20 2.13
CA ALA A 132 -20.39 -4.10 1.83
C ALA A 132 -20.12 -4.02 0.32
N VAL A 133 -19.77 -5.14 -0.32
CA VAL A 133 -19.52 -5.22 -1.77
C VAL A 133 -20.75 -4.81 -2.57
N LEU A 134 -21.92 -5.39 -2.28
CA LEU A 134 -23.17 -5.08 -2.98
C LEU A 134 -23.59 -3.62 -2.81
N SER A 135 -23.32 -3.01 -1.64
CA SER A 135 -23.56 -1.60 -1.41
C SER A 135 -22.66 -0.70 -2.26
N LEU A 136 -21.38 -1.05 -2.38
CA LEU A 136 -20.44 -0.32 -3.25
C LEU A 136 -20.83 -0.46 -4.74
N ILE A 137 -21.17 -1.67 -5.17
CA ILE A 137 -21.66 -1.91 -6.54
C ILE A 137 -22.95 -1.11 -6.82
N ALA A 138 -23.87 -1.04 -5.86
CA ALA A 138 -25.10 -0.27 -6.00
C ALA A 138 -24.81 1.23 -6.21
N ILE A 139 -23.78 1.79 -5.56
CA ILE A 139 -23.34 3.17 -5.79
C ILE A 139 -22.85 3.33 -7.23
N VAL A 140 -21.94 2.45 -7.68
CA VAL A 140 -21.38 2.50 -9.05
C VAL A 140 -22.50 2.41 -10.11
N LEU A 141 -23.43 1.46 -9.93
CA LEU A 141 -24.57 1.29 -10.86
C LEU A 141 -25.54 2.48 -10.80
N LYS A 142 -25.71 3.11 -9.64
CA LYS A 142 -26.57 4.29 -9.49
C LYS A 142 -25.99 5.53 -10.16
N GLU A 143 -24.66 5.66 -10.15
CA GLU A 143 -23.94 6.77 -10.82
C GLU A 143 -23.91 6.63 -12.34
N ARG A 144 -24.08 5.40 -12.86
CA ARG A 144 -24.15 5.11 -14.31
C ARG A 144 -25.58 5.29 -14.88
N ALA A 145 -26.60 5.33 -14.04
CA ALA A 145 -28.01 5.40 -14.43
C ALA A 145 -28.52 6.85 -14.55
#